data_3bdf5f2d00289c96eddba6b4be2d1156
#
_entry.id   3bdf5f2d00289c96eddba6b4be2d1156
#
_cell.length_a   1.000
_cell.length_b   1.000
_cell.length_c   1.000
_cell.angle_alpha   90.00
_cell.angle_beta   90.00
_cell.angle_gamma   90.00
#
_symmetry.space_group_name_H-M   'P 1'
#
loop_
_entity.id
_entity.type
_entity.pdbx_description
1 polymer ?
#
loop_
_entity_poly.entity_id
_entity_poly.type
_entity_poly.pdbx_seq_one_letter_code
_entity_poly.pdbx_strand_id
1 'polypeptide(L)'
;MDVAPLHTAPLAATPAPAPGSAEIQAENRQLIQAVHAINAAELFGEDSELTYVLKRGTGRAAVRLVRRKSRDLIRQIPSEEVLSLAADAGRDEG
;
A
#
# COMPACT_ATOMS: atom_id res chain seq x y z
N MET A 1 -8.20 16.50 -39.68
CA MET A 1 -8.00 16.30 -38.98
C MET A 1 -7.92 16.09 -38.09
N ASP A 2 -8.14 16.17 -37.89
CA ASP A 2 -8.15 15.99 -36.83
C ASP A 2 -7.92 15.48 -36.05
N VAL A 3 -7.86 15.28 -36.11
CA VAL A 3 -7.59 14.78 -35.21
C VAL A 3 -7.50 14.67 -34.21
N ALA A 4 -7.74 14.78 -34.22
CA ALA A 4 -7.57 14.70 -33.20
C ALA A 4 -7.79 14.36 -32.35
N PRO A 5 -8.15 14.26 -32.17
CA PRO A 5 -8.38 14.00 -31.12
C PRO A 5 -8.23 13.32 -30.47
N LEU A 6 -8.23 13.12 -30.46
CA LEU A 6 -8.08 12.56 -29.72
C LEU A 6 -7.70 12.37 -28.81
N HIS A 7 -7.50 12.43 -28.81
CA HIS A 7 -7.01 12.17 -27.87
C HIS A 7 -7.30 12.41 -26.99
N THR A 8 -7.56 12.52 -27.27
CA THR A 8 -7.96 12.91 -26.30
C THR A 8 -8.62 12.32 -25.43
N ALA A 9 -9.36 11.90 -25.63
CA ALA A 9 -10.06 11.26 -24.76
C ALA A 9 -9.46 10.95 -23.56
N PRO A 10 -8.60 10.47 -23.58
CA PRO A 10 -8.03 10.10 -22.43
C PRO A 10 -7.73 11.16 -21.52
N LEU A 11 -8.15 12.22 -21.83
CA LEU A 11 -8.02 13.21 -21.00
C LEU A 11 -8.47 12.99 -19.70
N ALA A 12 -9.56 12.39 -19.61
CA ALA A 12 -10.17 12.20 -18.39
C ALA A 12 -9.42 11.25 -17.58
N ALA A 13 -8.73 10.40 -18.14
CA ALA A 13 -8.08 9.37 -17.39
C ALA A 13 -6.68 9.76 -17.08
N THR A 14 -6.29 9.64 -15.84
CA THR A 14 -4.95 9.87 -15.46
C THR A 14 -4.15 8.63 -15.73
N PRO A 15 -3.07 8.71 -16.45
CA PRO A 15 -2.31 7.50 -16.72
C PRO A 15 -1.73 6.95 -15.44
N ALA A 16 -1.61 5.68 -15.38
CA ALA A 16 -1.01 5.05 -14.21
C ALA A 16 0.46 5.45 -14.15
N PRO A 17 1.01 5.62 -12.96
CA PRO A 17 2.43 5.93 -12.85
C PRO A 17 3.29 4.81 -13.37
N ALA A 18 4.45 5.14 -13.87
CA ALA A 18 5.38 4.13 -14.36
C ALA A 18 5.89 3.29 -13.20
N PRO A 19 6.17 2.03 -13.43
CA PRO A 19 6.71 1.18 -12.38
C PRO A 19 8.00 1.79 -11.83
N GLY A 20 8.12 1.84 -10.53
CA GLY A 20 9.29 2.40 -9.88
C GLY A 20 9.39 3.90 -9.92
N SER A 21 8.34 4.58 -10.37
CA SER A 21 8.35 6.04 -10.45
C SER A 21 8.44 6.67 -9.07
N ALA A 22 8.74 7.95 -9.04
CA ALA A 22 8.81 8.68 -7.78
C ALA A 22 7.48 8.62 -7.04
N GLU A 23 6.38 8.65 -7.78
CA GLU A 23 5.06 8.58 -7.17
C GLU A 23 4.83 7.24 -6.48
N ILE A 24 5.21 6.17 -7.14
CA ILE A 24 5.04 4.85 -6.57
C ILE A 24 5.98 4.68 -5.39
N GLN A 25 7.20 5.20 -5.48
CA GLN A 25 8.14 5.11 -4.38
C GLN A 25 7.60 5.87 -3.16
N ALA A 26 6.98 7.02 -3.38
CA ALA A 26 6.42 7.79 -2.28
C ALA A 26 5.26 7.05 -1.63
N GLU A 27 4.39 6.43 -2.42
CA GLU A 27 3.29 5.64 -1.90
C GLU A 27 3.83 4.47 -1.10
N ASN A 28 4.85 3.81 -1.61
CA ASN A 28 5.43 2.66 -0.93
C ASN A 28 6.03 3.08 0.41
N ARG A 29 6.69 4.22 0.46
CA ARG A 29 7.26 4.69 1.71
C ARG A 29 6.19 4.92 2.76
N GLN A 30 5.05 5.50 2.35
CA GLN A 30 3.94 5.71 3.26
C GLN A 30 3.40 4.38 3.78
N LEU A 31 3.27 3.41 2.90
CA LEU A 31 2.77 2.10 3.30
C LEU A 31 3.75 1.39 4.23
N ILE A 32 5.03 1.49 3.94
CA ILE A 32 6.03 0.84 4.77
C ILE A 32 6.05 1.47 6.17
N GLN A 33 5.94 2.78 6.24
CA GLN A 33 5.87 3.44 7.53
C GLN A 33 4.61 3.04 8.29
N ALA A 34 3.50 2.92 7.56
CA ALA A 34 2.24 2.49 8.16
C ALA A 34 2.36 1.07 8.71
N VAL A 35 3.01 0.18 7.96
CA VAL A 35 3.21 -1.19 8.40
C VAL A 35 4.02 -1.20 9.71
N HIS A 36 5.09 -0.42 9.76
CA HIS A 36 5.89 -0.36 10.97
C HIS A 36 5.09 0.15 12.17
N ALA A 37 4.27 1.16 11.95
CA ALA A 37 3.47 1.73 13.04
C ALA A 37 2.45 0.72 13.54
N ILE A 38 1.79 0.01 12.64
CA ILE A 38 0.79 -0.97 13.01
C ILE A 38 1.43 -2.13 13.75
N ASN A 39 2.58 -2.59 13.28
CA ASN A 39 3.27 -3.68 13.95
C ASN A 39 3.79 -3.25 15.33
N ALA A 40 4.28 -2.04 15.45
CA ALA A 40 4.75 -1.54 16.73
C ALA A 40 3.61 -1.43 17.74
N ALA A 41 2.42 -1.09 17.27
CA ALA A 41 1.26 -1.01 18.14
C ALA A 41 0.61 -2.37 18.37
N GLU A 42 1.09 -3.39 17.67
CA GLU A 42 0.54 -4.74 17.76
C GLU A 42 -0.97 -4.76 17.56
N LEU A 43 -1.44 -4.03 16.58
CA LEU A 43 -2.87 -3.96 16.33
C LEU A 43 -3.50 -5.29 16.00
N PHE A 44 -2.73 -6.21 15.45
CA PHE A 44 -3.23 -7.55 15.13
C PHE A 44 -2.74 -8.60 16.12
N GLY A 45 -2.23 -8.16 17.28
CA GLY A 45 -1.80 -9.08 18.31
C GLY A 45 -0.34 -9.45 18.17
N GLU A 46 0.15 -10.22 19.12
CA GLU A 46 1.55 -10.61 19.13
C GLU A 46 1.87 -11.69 18.13
N ASP A 47 0.87 -12.47 17.76
CA ASP A 47 1.10 -13.61 16.87
C ASP A 47 1.04 -13.28 15.40
N SER A 48 0.68 -12.09 15.06
CA SER A 48 0.50 -11.71 13.66
C SER A 48 1.21 -10.40 13.39
N GLU A 49 1.59 -10.20 12.16
CA GLU A 49 2.23 -8.95 11.79
C GLU A 49 1.97 -8.66 10.32
N LEU A 50 2.14 -7.41 9.94
CA LEU A 50 2.02 -7.04 8.55
C LEU A 50 3.39 -7.14 7.90
N THR A 51 3.39 -7.63 6.66
CA THR A 51 4.59 -7.61 5.83
C THR A 51 4.21 -6.98 4.52
N TYR A 52 5.19 -6.68 3.70
CA TYR A 52 4.90 -6.15 2.38
C TYR A 52 5.80 -6.77 1.35
N VAL A 53 5.31 -6.83 0.12
CA VAL A 53 6.09 -7.31 -1.01
C VAL A 53 5.89 -6.34 -2.15
N LEU A 54 6.85 -6.20 -3.01
CA LEU A 54 6.72 -5.34 -4.17
C LEU A 54 6.21 -6.18 -5.33
N LYS A 55 5.14 -5.72 -5.96
CA LYS A 55 4.57 -6.45 -7.07
C LYS A 55 5.37 -6.22 -8.33
N ARG A 56 5.59 -7.29 -9.06
CA ARG A 56 6.26 -7.19 -10.34
C ARG A 56 5.39 -6.43 -11.28
N GLY A 57 6.00 -5.71 -12.18
CA GLY A 57 5.28 -4.97 -13.19
C GLY A 57 4.87 -3.59 -12.76
N THR A 58 4.35 -3.43 -11.57
CA THR A 58 3.93 -2.10 -11.11
C THR A 58 4.90 -1.49 -10.13
N GLY A 59 5.65 -2.31 -9.42
CA GLY A 59 6.54 -1.82 -8.37
C GLY A 59 5.80 -1.38 -7.11
N ARG A 60 4.50 -1.58 -7.04
CA ARG A 60 3.73 -1.16 -5.87
C ARG A 60 3.82 -2.18 -4.76
N ALA A 61 3.86 -1.69 -3.54
CA ALA A 61 3.89 -2.56 -2.38
C ALA A 61 2.50 -3.12 -2.11
N ALA A 62 2.44 -4.39 -1.80
CA ALA A 62 1.21 -5.04 -1.36
C ALA A 62 1.42 -5.48 0.07
N VAL A 63 0.45 -5.24 0.92
CA VAL A 63 0.58 -5.54 2.34
C VAL A 63 -0.20 -6.80 2.67
N ARG A 64 0.40 -7.65 3.47
CA ARG A 64 -0.20 -8.92 3.85
C ARG A 64 -0.13 -9.11 5.34
N LEU A 65 -1.16 -9.70 5.90
CA LEU A 65 -1.17 -10.07 7.31
C LEU A 65 -0.74 -11.52 7.40
N VAL A 66 0.30 -11.80 8.15
CA VAL A 66 0.83 -13.16 8.28
C VAL A 66 1.01 -13.53 9.74
N ARG A 67 1.07 -14.81 10.02
CA ARG A 67 1.37 -15.29 11.36
C ARG A 67 2.87 -15.23 11.54
N ARG A 68 3.31 -14.74 12.66
CA ARG A 68 4.75 -14.56 12.88
C ARG A 68 5.51 -15.86 12.89
N LYS A 69 4.98 -16.86 13.53
CA LYS A 69 5.69 -18.12 13.63
C LYS A 69 5.77 -18.91 12.37
N SER A 70 4.64 -19.14 11.75
CA SER A 70 4.58 -20.00 10.58
C SER A 70 4.79 -19.25 9.28
N ARG A 71 4.63 -17.94 9.33
CA ARG A 71 4.68 -17.08 8.14
C ARG A 71 3.52 -17.35 7.19
N ASP A 72 2.47 -18.01 7.68
CA ASP A 72 1.30 -18.28 6.85
C ASP A 72 0.55 -17.01 6.58
N LEU A 73 0.08 -16.86 5.36
CA LEU A 73 -0.71 -15.71 4.98
C LEU A 73 -2.10 -15.84 5.57
N ILE A 74 -2.52 -14.81 6.31
CA ILE A 74 -3.87 -14.78 6.84
C ILE A 74 -4.77 -14.10 5.84
N ARG A 75 -4.39 -12.90 5.36
CA ARG A 75 -5.12 -12.25 4.28
C ARG A 75 -4.31 -11.08 3.77
N GLN A 76 -4.67 -10.62 2.59
CA GLN A 76 -4.04 -9.45 2.01
C GLN A 76 -4.87 -8.24 2.42
N ILE A 77 -4.21 -7.13 2.74
CA ILE A 77 -4.90 -5.95 3.21
C ILE A 77 -4.73 -4.81 2.21
N PRO A 78 -5.84 -4.19 1.81
CA PRO A 78 -5.75 -3.08 0.86
C PRO A 78 -4.95 -1.90 1.42
N SER A 79 -4.30 -1.17 0.56
CA SER A 79 -3.50 -0.02 0.97
C SER A 79 -4.27 0.99 1.77
N GLU A 80 -5.50 1.26 1.36
CA GLU A 80 -6.32 2.24 2.06
C GLU A 80 -6.59 1.81 3.49
N GLU A 81 -6.81 0.53 3.68
CA GLU A 81 -7.07 0.01 5.00
C GLU A 81 -5.81 0.12 5.86
N VAL A 82 -4.65 -0.15 5.28
CA VAL A 82 -3.39 -0.06 5.99
C VAL A 82 -3.18 1.38 6.48
N LEU A 83 -3.39 2.35 5.62
CA LEU A 83 -3.19 3.74 5.99
C LEU A 83 -4.18 4.18 7.05
N SER A 84 -5.41 3.71 6.96
CA SER A 84 -6.43 4.02 7.93
C SER A 84 -6.09 3.44 9.30
N LEU A 85 -5.62 2.20 9.33
CA LEU A 85 -5.24 1.55 10.58
C LEU A 85 -4.05 2.26 11.22
N ALA A 86 -3.10 2.71 10.41
CA ALA A 86 -1.95 3.42 10.93
C ALA A 86 -2.37 4.76 11.55
N ALA A 87 -3.33 5.42 10.93
CA ALA A 87 -3.85 6.67 11.48
C ALA A 87 -4.52 6.42 12.81
N ASP A 88 -5.27 5.33 12.92
CA ASP A 88 -5.92 4.98 14.17
C ASP A 88 -4.90 4.64 15.25
N ALA A 89 -3.83 3.96 14.88
CA ALA A 89 -2.78 3.62 15.82
C ALA A 89 -2.13 4.89 16.36
N GLY A 90 -1.92 5.86 15.49
CA GLY A 90 -1.36 7.12 15.92
C GLY A 90 -2.28 7.89 16.86
N ARG A 91 -3.59 7.74 16.67
CA ARG A 91 -4.53 8.43 17.50
C ARG A 91 -4.57 7.89 18.88
N ASP A 92 -4.28 6.65 19.04
CA ASP A 92 -4.34 6.00 20.30
C ASP A 92 -3.37 6.58 21.26
N GLU A 93 -2.49 7.36 20.86
CA GLU A 93 -1.60 7.91 21.70
C GLU A 93 -2.23 8.89 22.57
N GLY A 94 -3.20 9.38 22.23
CA GLY A 94 -4.00 10.31 22.87
C GLY A 94 -4.18 10.57 24.11
#